data_2a85d76386fa1b401e22213a4887f6e7
#
_entry.id   2a85d76386fa1b401e22213a4887f6e7
#
_cell.length_a   1.000
_cell.length_b   1.000
_cell.length_c   1.000
_cell.angle_alpha   90.00
_cell.angle_beta   90.00
_cell.angle_gamma   90.00
#
_symmetry.space_group_name_H-M   'P 1'
#
loop_
_entity.id
_entity.type
_entity.pdbx_description
1 polymer ?
#
loop_
_entity_poly.entity_id
_entity_poly.type
_entity_poly.pdbx_seq_one_letter_code
_entity_poly.pdbx_strand_id
1 'polypeptide(L)'
;MRFSSRGAAFSFLILPFFGLAEAEADKSGYHLFNPTPRELMRELSTDRPDQTESPYTVDAGHFQIEMDVANGTIVRDQSNGGDVRSQVWGFGGMNLKAGLLNNVDIQFVLDGYVDSRVRDNVANVVADDSGFGDVQTRLKINLWGNDGGKTAFAIMPFLKWPLPQTALRNGKTEGGVILPLGVELPGGWGMGLMTEVDFVRDGSNAFDTEYFNTITFSHDIVGDLGGYVEFAALFTPESDAQWQGQLDVGFTYGLDENTQFDFGCNFDVTSVAPDYNPFIGLTVRF
;
A
#
# COMPACT_ATOMS: atom_id res chain seq x y z
N MET A 1 51.54 36.29 43.02
CA MET A 1 50.41 35.35 43.22
C MET A 1 50.36 34.39 42.03
N ARG A 2 50.69 33.12 42.22
CA ARG A 2 50.66 32.09 41.20
C ARG A 2 49.41 31.26 41.41
N PHE A 3 48.51 31.25 40.46
CA PHE A 3 47.41 30.29 40.47
C PHE A 3 47.78 29.04 39.66
N SER A 4 47.81 27.92 40.37
CA SER A 4 48.04 26.59 39.82
C SER A 4 46.69 26.01 39.34
N SER A 5 46.53 25.77 38.06
CA SER A 5 45.37 25.02 37.49
C SER A 5 45.68 23.53 37.50
N ARG A 6 45.03 22.78 38.36
CA ARG A 6 45.02 21.31 38.30
C ARG A 6 43.94 20.89 37.28
N GLY A 7 44.39 20.40 36.14
CA GLY A 7 43.52 19.73 35.19
C GLY A 7 43.13 18.33 35.70
N ALA A 8 41.83 18.10 35.87
CA ALA A 8 41.29 16.77 36.09
C ALA A 8 41.07 16.10 34.72
N ALA A 9 41.85 15.07 34.43
CA ALA A 9 41.63 14.21 33.29
C ALA A 9 40.45 13.26 33.60
N PHE A 10 39.30 13.49 32.98
CA PHE A 10 38.21 12.50 32.92
C PHE A 10 38.52 11.47 31.87
N SER A 11 38.94 10.28 32.26
CA SER A 11 39.01 9.10 31.40
C SER A 11 37.60 8.58 31.21
N PHE A 12 37.03 8.83 29.99
CA PHE A 12 35.82 8.14 29.56
C PHE A 12 36.19 6.69 29.23
N LEU A 13 35.81 5.77 30.12
CA LEU A 13 35.85 4.34 29.88
C LEU A 13 34.68 4.01 28.90
N ILE A 14 34.96 3.89 27.61
CA ILE A 14 34.00 3.38 26.62
C ILE A 14 33.94 1.87 26.86
N LEU A 15 32.97 1.43 27.64
CA LEU A 15 32.56 0.02 27.64
C LEU A 15 31.87 -0.26 26.31
N PRO A 16 32.29 -1.28 25.57
CA PRO A 16 31.50 -1.72 24.42
C PRO A 16 30.19 -2.28 24.97
N PHE A 17 29.09 -1.60 24.67
CA PHE A 17 27.76 -2.17 24.82
C PHE A 17 27.65 -3.30 23.79
N PHE A 18 28.02 -4.51 24.18
CA PHE A 18 27.52 -5.69 23.49
C PHE A 18 26.05 -5.77 23.85
N GLY A 19 25.20 -5.20 23.00
CA GLY A 19 23.78 -5.50 23.00
C GLY A 19 23.66 -7.01 22.85
N LEU A 20 23.20 -7.68 23.90
CA LEU A 20 22.69 -9.04 23.78
C LEU A 20 21.56 -8.92 22.75
N ALA A 21 21.69 -9.53 21.58
CA ALA A 21 20.56 -9.73 20.70
C ALA A 21 19.54 -10.49 21.55
N GLU A 22 18.47 -9.84 21.95
CA GLU A 22 17.31 -10.53 22.52
C GLU A 22 16.91 -11.56 21.49
N ALA A 23 16.86 -12.82 21.89
CA ALA A 23 16.37 -13.87 21.01
C ALA A 23 14.92 -13.52 20.67
N GLU A 24 14.65 -13.35 19.40
CA GLU A 24 13.27 -13.13 18.90
C GLU A 24 12.38 -14.21 19.52
N ALA A 25 11.23 -13.77 20.06
CA ALA A 25 10.28 -14.69 20.66
C ALA A 25 9.76 -15.64 19.59
N ASP A 26 9.78 -16.95 19.87
CA ASP A 26 9.18 -17.94 18.97
C ASP A 26 7.66 -17.75 18.89
N LYS A 27 7.19 -17.23 17.76
CA LYS A 27 5.79 -16.98 17.48
C LYS A 27 5.11 -18.10 16.65
N SER A 28 5.81 -19.18 16.35
CA SER A 28 5.31 -20.28 15.49
C SER A 28 4.08 -21.00 16.03
N GLY A 29 3.84 -20.91 17.34
CA GLY A 29 2.68 -21.51 18.00
C GLY A 29 1.39 -20.69 17.92
N TYR A 30 1.45 -19.44 17.46
CA TYR A 30 0.28 -18.59 17.37
C TYR A 30 -0.44 -18.77 16.03
N HIS A 31 -1.76 -18.69 16.07
CA HIS A 31 -2.64 -18.83 14.90
C HIS A 31 -3.99 -18.15 15.16
N LEU A 32 -4.89 -18.12 14.20
CA LEU A 32 -6.19 -17.41 14.26
C LEU A 32 -6.98 -17.67 15.57
N PHE A 33 -6.92 -18.88 16.15
CA PHE A 33 -7.64 -19.25 17.38
C PHE A 33 -6.74 -19.30 18.62
N ASN A 34 -5.47 -18.97 18.48
CA ASN A 34 -4.50 -18.77 19.56
C ASN A 34 -3.70 -17.51 19.26
N PRO A 35 -4.25 -16.32 19.55
CA PRO A 35 -3.70 -15.06 19.10
C PRO A 35 -2.33 -14.75 19.70
N THR A 36 -1.51 -14.03 18.95
CA THR A 36 -0.26 -13.45 19.44
C THR A 36 -0.57 -12.51 20.61
N PRO A 37 0.09 -12.66 21.78
CA PRO A 37 -0.05 -11.72 22.88
C PRO A 37 0.31 -10.29 22.47
N ARG A 38 -0.37 -9.28 23.02
CA ARG A 38 -0.17 -7.87 22.63
C ARG A 38 1.28 -7.40 22.78
N GLU A 39 1.97 -7.84 23.81
CA GLU A 39 3.37 -7.53 24.09
C GLU A 39 4.37 -8.13 23.08
N LEU A 40 3.91 -9.07 22.25
CA LEU A 40 4.69 -9.71 21.19
C LEU A 40 4.24 -9.29 19.79
N MET A 41 3.23 -8.42 19.70
CA MET A 41 2.78 -7.93 18.38
C MET A 41 3.87 -7.08 17.74
N ARG A 42 3.92 -7.13 16.42
CA ARG A 42 4.75 -6.24 15.60
C ARG A 42 4.21 -4.81 15.64
N GLU A 43 5.03 -3.86 15.29
CA GLU A 43 4.56 -2.51 14.96
C GLU A 43 3.47 -2.59 13.89
N LEU A 44 2.59 -1.59 13.86
CA LEU A 44 1.54 -1.53 12.84
C LEU A 44 2.17 -1.38 11.46
N SER A 45 1.92 -2.33 10.58
CA SER A 45 2.29 -2.26 9.17
C SER A 45 1.03 -2.26 8.32
N THR A 46 0.96 -1.34 7.38
CA THR A 46 -0.19 -1.12 6.51
C THR A 46 0.19 -1.34 5.06
N ASP A 47 -0.79 -1.71 4.21
CA ASP A 47 -0.63 -1.71 2.75
C ASP A 47 -1.01 -0.33 2.17
N ARG A 48 -1.35 0.61 3.03
CA ARG A 48 -1.64 2.02 2.77
C ARG A 48 -0.52 2.90 3.34
N PRO A 49 -0.33 4.15 2.83
CA PRO A 49 -1.08 4.86 1.79
C PRO A 49 -0.52 4.75 0.37
N ASP A 50 0.74 4.27 0.19
CA ASP A 50 1.39 4.08 -1.10
C ASP A 50 0.76 2.91 -1.88
N GLN A 51 1.09 2.78 -3.16
CA GLN A 51 0.63 1.67 -3.99
C GLN A 51 1.49 0.41 -3.81
N THR A 52 2.63 0.55 -3.12
CA THR A 52 3.51 -0.58 -2.75
C THR A 52 2.91 -1.33 -1.57
N GLU A 53 2.51 -2.56 -1.78
CA GLU A 53 2.04 -3.43 -0.70
C GLU A 53 3.16 -3.75 0.29
N SER A 54 2.83 -3.83 1.57
CA SER A 54 3.75 -4.22 2.63
C SER A 54 4.04 -5.74 2.60
N PRO A 55 5.29 -6.18 2.80
CA PRO A 55 5.60 -7.60 2.93
C PRO A 55 5.21 -8.20 4.29
N TYR A 56 4.83 -7.39 5.26
CA TYR A 56 4.50 -7.85 6.61
C TYR A 56 3.05 -8.31 6.71
N THR A 57 2.81 -9.37 7.49
CA THR A 57 1.47 -9.90 7.76
C THR A 57 0.88 -9.32 9.04
N VAL A 58 -0.43 -9.32 9.17
CA VAL A 58 -1.09 -9.07 10.45
C VAL A 58 -0.73 -10.20 11.43
N ASP A 59 -0.47 -9.88 12.69
CA ASP A 59 -0.16 -10.87 13.72
C ASP A 59 -1.28 -11.90 13.86
N ALA A 60 -0.90 -13.15 14.10
CA ALA A 60 -1.83 -14.29 14.22
C ALA A 60 -2.95 -14.00 15.22
N GLY A 61 -4.20 -14.22 14.81
CA GLY A 61 -5.39 -14.03 15.63
C GLY A 61 -5.83 -12.58 15.80
N HIS A 62 -5.14 -11.62 15.14
CA HIS A 62 -5.52 -10.20 15.10
C HIS A 62 -6.17 -9.85 13.77
N PHE A 63 -6.89 -8.72 13.76
CA PHE A 63 -7.59 -8.20 12.61
C PHE A 63 -7.15 -6.75 12.34
N GLN A 64 -7.12 -6.38 11.07
CA GLN A 64 -6.80 -5.03 10.64
C GLN A 64 -7.78 -4.59 9.56
N ILE A 65 -8.25 -3.35 9.66
CA ILE A 65 -9.10 -2.72 8.66
C ILE A 65 -8.34 -1.52 8.13
N GLU A 66 -8.10 -1.50 6.84
CA GLU A 66 -7.55 -0.35 6.13
C GLU A 66 -8.65 0.20 5.24
N MET A 67 -8.96 1.47 5.39
CA MET A 67 -10.12 2.08 4.73
C MET A 67 -9.71 3.30 3.91
N ASP A 68 -10.10 3.32 2.64
CA ASP A 68 -10.22 4.53 1.87
C ASP A 68 -11.47 5.30 2.34
N VAL A 69 -11.29 6.31 3.17
CA VAL A 69 -12.39 7.18 3.56
C VAL A 69 -12.95 7.89 2.33
N ALA A 70 -12.04 8.44 1.51
CA ALA A 70 -12.36 8.95 0.18
C ALA A 70 -11.10 8.94 -0.70
N ASN A 71 -11.29 8.65 -1.98
CA ASN A 71 -10.27 8.84 -3.01
C ASN A 71 -10.92 9.43 -4.28
N GLY A 72 -10.09 10.08 -5.11
CA GLY A 72 -10.56 10.67 -6.36
C GLY A 72 -9.61 10.34 -7.50
N THR A 73 -10.13 10.03 -8.67
CA THR A 73 -9.36 9.91 -9.91
C THR A 73 -9.84 10.96 -10.88
N ILE A 74 -8.95 11.86 -11.28
CA ILE A 74 -9.27 13.00 -12.14
C ILE A 74 -8.41 12.88 -13.40
N VAL A 75 -9.06 12.81 -14.56
CA VAL A 75 -8.40 12.72 -15.88
C VAL A 75 -8.92 13.84 -16.76
N ARG A 76 -8.02 14.52 -17.48
CA ARG A 76 -8.36 15.48 -18.49
C ARG A 76 -7.62 15.16 -19.79
N ASP A 77 -8.33 14.59 -20.74
CA ASP A 77 -7.80 14.30 -22.05
C ASP A 77 -8.14 15.41 -23.04
N GLN A 78 -7.10 16.09 -23.52
CA GLN A 78 -7.18 17.13 -24.56
C GLN A 78 -6.46 16.72 -25.86
N SER A 79 -6.14 15.44 -25.99
CA SER A 79 -5.49 14.90 -27.18
C SER A 79 -6.36 15.02 -28.43
N ASN A 80 -5.74 15.12 -29.58
CA ASN A 80 -6.40 15.13 -30.90
C ASN A 80 -7.57 16.13 -31.05
N GLY A 81 -7.55 17.25 -30.29
CA GLY A 81 -8.62 18.25 -30.32
C GLY A 81 -9.86 17.84 -29.50
N GLY A 82 -9.75 16.83 -28.67
CA GLY A 82 -10.72 16.45 -27.67
C GLY A 82 -10.70 17.36 -26.45
N ASP A 83 -11.74 17.36 -25.65
CA ASP A 83 -11.78 17.92 -24.29
C ASP A 83 -12.70 17.02 -23.44
N VAL A 84 -12.14 15.88 -23.02
CA VAL A 84 -12.83 14.90 -22.17
C VAL A 84 -12.32 15.06 -20.74
N ARG A 85 -13.25 15.16 -19.80
CA ARG A 85 -12.97 15.17 -18.35
C ARG A 85 -13.66 13.96 -17.71
N SER A 86 -12.87 13.14 -17.03
CA SER A 86 -13.37 12.06 -16.20
C SER A 86 -13.06 12.38 -14.74
N GLN A 87 -14.05 12.18 -13.89
CA GLN A 87 -13.93 12.28 -12.43
C GLN A 87 -14.57 11.04 -11.83
N VAL A 88 -13.78 10.28 -11.09
CA VAL A 88 -14.26 9.11 -10.36
C VAL A 88 -13.95 9.35 -8.89
N TRP A 89 -14.95 9.26 -8.04
CA TRP A 89 -14.80 9.35 -6.59
C TRP A 89 -15.18 8.03 -5.95
N GLY A 90 -14.30 7.53 -5.10
CA GLY A 90 -14.50 6.34 -4.26
C GLY A 90 -14.69 6.72 -2.80
N PHE A 91 -15.57 5.99 -2.10
CA PHE A 91 -15.85 6.20 -0.68
C PHE A 91 -15.97 4.88 0.05
N GLY A 92 -15.27 4.75 1.16
CA GLY A 92 -15.40 3.60 2.05
C GLY A 92 -14.91 2.28 1.46
N GLY A 93 -13.94 2.32 0.53
CA GLY A 93 -13.19 1.12 0.14
C GLY A 93 -12.46 0.55 1.35
N MET A 94 -12.41 -0.77 1.49
CA MET A 94 -11.82 -1.42 2.67
C MET A 94 -10.96 -2.62 2.29
N ASN A 95 -9.82 -2.77 2.96
CA ASN A 95 -9.07 -4.01 3.03
C ASN A 95 -9.22 -4.60 4.43
N LEU A 96 -9.95 -5.70 4.54
CA LEU A 96 -10.20 -6.43 5.79
C LEU A 96 -9.19 -7.57 5.90
N LYS A 97 -8.28 -7.49 6.87
CA LYS A 97 -7.19 -8.45 7.05
C LYS A 97 -7.36 -9.26 8.32
N ALA A 98 -7.02 -10.54 8.27
CA ALA A 98 -7.01 -11.44 9.42
C ALA A 98 -5.73 -12.27 9.45
N GLY A 99 -4.96 -12.18 10.54
CA GLY A 99 -3.77 -12.99 10.76
C GLY A 99 -4.12 -14.45 11.01
N LEU A 100 -3.78 -15.31 10.07
CA LEU A 100 -4.05 -16.76 10.17
C LEU A 100 -2.95 -17.49 10.94
N LEU A 101 -1.71 -17.17 10.61
CA LEU A 101 -0.48 -17.69 11.22
C LEU A 101 0.48 -16.52 11.43
N ASN A 102 1.61 -16.75 12.09
CA ASN A 102 2.58 -15.68 12.29
C ASN A 102 3.03 -15.00 10.99
N ASN A 103 3.11 -15.75 9.90
CA ASN A 103 3.59 -15.31 8.61
C ASN A 103 2.56 -15.43 7.47
N VAL A 104 1.27 -15.59 7.81
CA VAL A 104 0.18 -15.71 6.82
C VAL A 104 -1.02 -14.91 7.27
N ASP A 105 -1.52 -14.04 6.43
CA ASP A 105 -2.84 -13.42 6.58
C ASP A 105 -3.71 -13.61 5.35
N ILE A 106 -5.03 -13.50 5.54
CA ILE A 106 -6.03 -13.44 4.49
C ILE A 106 -6.62 -12.04 4.45
N GLN A 107 -6.89 -11.54 3.25
CA GLN A 107 -7.42 -10.20 3.05
C GLN A 107 -8.63 -10.24 2.12
N PHE A 108 -9.61 -9.40 2.43
CA PHE A 108 -10.78 -9.14 1.58
C PHE A 108 -10.81 -7.65 1.26
N VAL A 109 -10.51 -7.32 0.00
CA VAL A 109 -10.55 -5.94 -0.50
C VAL A 109 -11.94 -5.72 -1.09
N LEU A 110 -12.61 -4.69 -0.61
CA LEU A 110 -13.94 -4.27 -1.02
C LEU A 110 -13.80 -2.87 -1.62
N ASP A 111 -14.02 -2.73 -2.91
CA ASP A 111 -14.11 -1.41 -3.52
C ASP A 111 -15.39 -0.72 -3.03
N GLY A 112 -15.33 0.30 -2.26
CA GLY A 112 -16.48 0.98 -1.67
C GLY A 112 -17.51 1.49 -2.69
N TYR A 113 -18.22 2.54 -2.35
CA TYR A 113 -19.13 3.19 -3.29
C TYR A 113 -18.36 4.09 -4.23
N VAL A 114 -18.60 3.95 -5.54
CA VAL A 114 -17.93 4.69 -6.61
C VAL A 114 -18.96 5.56 -7.33
N ASP A 115 -18.62 6.83 -7.54
CA ASP A 115 -19.39 7.80 -8.35
C ASP A 115 -18.49 8.26 -9.51
N SER A 116 -18.88 7.97 -10.75
CA SER A 116 -18.14 8.28 -11.97
C SER A 116 -18.89 9.28 -12.82
N ARG A 117 -18.22 10.34 -13.23
CA ARG A 117 -18.72 11.33 -14.18
C ARG A 117 -17.73 11.56 -15.32
N VAL A 118 -18.18 11.32 -16.53
CA VAL A 118 -17.44 11.61 -17.77
C VAL A 118 -18.15 12.71 -18.54
N ARG A 119 -17.41 13.76 -18.89
CA ARG A 119 -17.91 14.87 -19.73
C ARG A 119 -17.03 15.04 -20.94
N ASP A 120 -17.63 14.91 -22.12
CA ASP A 120 -17.02 15.29 -23.39
C ASP A 120 -17.56 16.69 -23.80
N ASN A 121 -16.72 17.72 -23.71
CA ASN A 121 -17.12 19.08 -24.03
C ASN A 121 -17.21 19.35 -25.54
N VAL A 122 -16.55 18.54 -26.37
CA VAL A 122 -16.61 18.67 -27.84
C VAL A 122 -17.87 18.00 -28.38
N ALA A 123 -18.16 16.77 -27.94
CA ALA A 123 -19.38 16.05 -28.33
C ALA A 123 -20.62 16.51 -27.53
N ASN A 124 -20.45 17.34 -26.50
CA ASN A 124 -21.51 17.78 -25.57
C ASN A 124 -22.28 16.59 -24.95
N VAL A 125 -21.51 15.57 -24.52
CA VAL A 125 -22.04 14.36 -23.86
C VAL A 125 -21.64 14.38 -22.40
N VAL A 126 -22.56 13.96 -21.52
CA VAL A 126 -22.31 13.68 -20.10
C VAL A 126 -22.80 12.27 -19.82
N ALA A 127 -21.94 11.46 -19.22
CA ALA A 127 -22.26 10.13 -18.71
C ALA A 127 -21.98 10.10 -17.20
N ASP A 128 -22.98 9.74 -16.41
CA ASP A 128 -22.87 9.55 -14.97
C ASP A 128 -23.18 8.08 -14.66
N ASP A 129 -22.37 7.44 -13.81
CA ASP A 129 -22.59 6.09 -13.33
C ASP A 129 -22.13 5.98 -11.87
N SER A 130 -22.78 5.12 -11.09
CA SER A 130 -22.40 4.92 -9.69
C SER A 130 -22.80 3.54 -9.17
N GLY A 131 -22.08 3.07 -8.15
CA GLY A 131 -22.36 1.78 -7.53
C GLY A 131 -21.20 1.29 -6.65
N PHE A 132 -21.35 0.08 -6.12
CA PHE A 132 -20.29 -0.59 -5.39
C PHE A 132 -19.31 -1.29 -6.34
N GLY A 133 -18.03 -1.26 -6.03
CA GLY A 133 -16.97 -1.88 -6.80
C GLY A 133 -16.85 -3.40 -6.62
N ASP A 134 -15.78 -4.00 -7.12
CA ASP A 134 -15.53 -5.44 -7.05
C ASP A 134 -15.03 -5.88 -5.66
N VAL A 135 -14.86 -7.17 -5.49
CA VAL A 135 -14.29 -7.78 -4.29
C VAL A 135 -13.05 -8.57 -4.69
N GLN A 136 -11.96 -8.41 -3.92
CA GLN A 136 -10.78 -9.26 -4.08
C GLN A 136 -10.59 -10.11 -2.83
N THR A 137 -10.08 -11.32 -3.02
CA THR A 137 -9.56 -12.16 -1.94
C THR A 137 -8.07 -12.33 -2.17
N ARG A 138 -7.25 -11.99 -1.17
CA ARG A 138 -5.79 -12.06 -1.20
C ARG A 138 -5.30 -12.99 -0.09
N LEU A 139 -4.20 -13.69 -0.33
CA LEU A 139 -3.50 -14.45 0.70
C LEU A 139 -2.05 -13.96 0.74
N LYS A 140 -1.68 -13.24 1.81
CA LYS A 140 -0.30 -12.79 2.00
C LYS A 140 0.48 -13.86 2.76
N ILE A 141 1.61 -14.28 2.21
CA ILE A 141 2.55 -15.23 2.81
C ILE A 141 3.91 -14.56 2.89
N ASN A 142 4.31 -14.14 4.08
CA ASN A 142 5.65 -13.63 4.30
C ASN A 142 6.65 -14.81 4.27
N LEU A 143 7.68 -14.71 3.45
CA LEU A 143 8.69 -15.75 3.28
C LEU A 143 9.91 -15.53 4.16
N TRP A 144 10.22 -14.26 4.49
CA TRP A 144 11.25 -13.90 5.48
C TRP A 144 11.09 -12.45 5.94
N GLY A 145 11.69 -12.13 7.08
CA GLY A 145 11.80 -10.77 7.61
C GLY A 145 10.56 -10.26 8.33
N ASN A 146 9.57 -11.12 8.60
CA ASN A 146 8.31 -10.70 9.22
C ASN A 146 8.48 -10.17 10.65
N ASP A 147 9.37 -10.79 11.41
CA ASP A 147 9.64 -10.46 12.82
C ASP A 147 10.98 -9.72 13.01
N GLY A 148 11.67 -9.35 11.93
CA GLY A 148 12.93 -8.59 12.00
C GLY A 148 13.84 -8.82 10.81
N GLY A 149 14.96 -8.08 10.80
CA GLY A 149 15.93 -8.10 9.72
C GLY A 149 15.85 -6.87 8.83
N LYS A 150 16.86 -6.70 7.96
CA LYS A 150 16.96 -5.55 7.08
C LYS A 150 16.12 -5.65 5.82
N THR A 151 15.57 -6.82 5.55
CA THR A 151 14.72 -7.07 4.38
C THR A 151 13.58 -7.99 4.76
N ALA A 152 12.42 -7.77 4.16
CA ALA A 152 11.27 -8.65 4.27
C ALA A 152 10.67 -8.87 2.88
N PHE A 153 10.16 -10.06 2.61
CA PHE A 153 9.57 -10.39 1.32
C PHE A 153 8.34 -11.27 1.49
N ALA A 154 7.30 -11.00 0.72
CA ALA A 154 6.09 -11.80 0.69
C ALA A 154 5.68 -12.17 -0.73
N ILE A 155 4.80 -13.14 -0.83
CA ILE A 155 4.04 -13.49 -2.02
C ILE A 155 2.55 -13.39 -1.70
N MET A 156 1.79 -12.70 -2.57
CA MET A 156 0.37 -12.46 -2.36
C MET A 156 -0.43 -12.84 -3.62
N PRO A 157 -0.79 -14.11 -3.82
CA PRO A 157 -1.76 -14.47 -4.84
C PRO A 157 -3.13 -13.89 -4.50
N PHE A 158 -3.87 -13.44 -5.52
CA PHE A 158 -5.21 -12.91 -5.37
C PHE A 158 -6.17 -13.32 -6.47
N LEU A 159 -7.46 -13.23 -6.14
CA LEU A 159 -8.57 -13.37 -7.09
C LEU A 159 -9.52 -12.20 -6.92
N LYS A 160 -9.91 -11.61 -8.04
CA LYS A 160 -10.93 -10.57 -8.12
C LYS A 160 -12.24 -11.18 -8.61
N TRP A 161 -13.29 -10.97 -7.83
CA TRP A 161 -14.61 -11.51 -8.03
C TRP A 161 -15.55 -10.41 -8.53
N PRO A 162 -16.16 -10.57 -9.72
CA PRO A 162 -17.13 -9.60 -10.19
C PRO A 162 -18.41 -9.71 -9.37
N LEU A 163 -18.86 -8.62 -8.79
CA LEU A 163 -20.21 -8.56 -8.22
C LEU A 163 -21.25 -8.24 -9.30
N PRO A 164 -22.50 -8.78 -9.26
CA PRO A 164 -23.40 -8.83 -10.41
C PRO A 164 -24.05 -7.50 -10.85
N GLN A 165 -23.77 -6.33 -10.29
CA GLN A 165 -24.69 -5.20 -10.42
C GLN A 165 -24.12 -3.81 -10.70
N THR A 166 -23.19 -3.54 -11.61
CA THR A 166 -23.05 -2.15 -12.13
C THR A 166 -22.29 -2.06 -13.44
N ALA A 167 -22.50 -0.97 -14.22
CA ALA A 167 -21.78 -0.65 -15.45
C ALA A 167 -20.30 -0.30 -15.25
N LEU A 168 -19.86 -0.10 -13.99
CA LEU A 168 -18.48 0.20 -13.62
C LEU A 168 -17.57 -1.05 -13.55
N ARG A 169 -18.02 -2.21 -14.03
CA ARG A 169 -17.34 -3.51 -13.85
C ARG A 169 -17.14 -4.23 -15.17
N ASN A 170 -16.03 -4.96 -15.27
CA ASN A 170 -15.80 -5.85 -16.40
C ASN A 170 -16.62 -7.16 -16.31
N GLY A 171 -17.22 -7.47 -15.17
CA GLY A 171 -18.09 -8.64 -14.96
C GLY A 171 -17.38 -9.98 -15.04
N LYS A 172 -16.05 -10.02 -14.86
CA LYS A 172 -15.21 -11.19 -15.06
C LYS A 172 -14.34 -11.47 -13.86
N THR A 173 -14.04 -12.74 -13.61
CA THR A 173 -13.03 -13.13 -12.61
C THR A 173 -11.66 -12.92 -13.21
N GLU A 174 -10.84 -12.20 -12.48
CA GLU A 174 -9.45 -11.88 -12.75
C GLU A 174 -8.58 -12.27 -11.55
N GLY A 175 -7.28 -12.19 -11.68
CA GLY A 175 -6.40 -12.48 -10.57
C GLY A 175 -4.95 -12.34 -10.96
N GLY A 176 -4.09 -12.45 -9.98
CA GLY A 176 -2.67 -12.22 -10.18
C GLY A 176 -1.84 -12.62 -8.96
N VAL A 177 -0.63 -12.11 -8.94
CA VAL A 177 0.30 -12.28 -7.83
C VAL A 177 1.06 -10.98 -7.58
N ILE A 178 1.12 -10.57 -6.32
CA ILE A 178 1.87 -9.41 -5.84
C ILE A 178 3.10 -9.90 -5.09
N LEU A 179 4.25 -9.27 -5.33
CA LEU A 179 5.57 -9.63 -4.79
C LEU A 179 6.21 -8.41 -4.13
N PRO A 180 5.83 -8.08 -2.88
CA PRO A 180 6.39 -6.94 -2.16
C PRO A 180 7.70 -7.30 -1.46
N LEU A 181 8.69 -6.41 -1.55
CA LEU A 181 9.98 -6.46 -0.88
C LEU A 181 10.19 -5.16 -0.09
N GLY A 182 10.34 -5.27 1.22
CA GLY A 182 10.74 -4.18 2.11
C GLY A 182 12.24 -4.21 2.40
N VAL A 183 12.87 -3.05 2.46
CA VAL A 183 14.29 -2.88 2.77
C VAL A 183 14.49 -1.73 3.74
N GLU A 184 15.12 -1.99 4.87
CA GLU A 184 15.58 -0.96 5.78
C GLU A 184 16.89 -0.35 5.28
N LEU A 185 16.89 0.95 5.07
CA LEU A 185 18.04 1.71 4.64
C LEU A 185 18.71 2.45 5.82
N PRO A 186 20.00 2.84 5.71
CA PRO A 186 20.64 3.63 6.75
C PRO A 186 19.93 4.97 7.01
N GLY A 187 19.97 5.42 8.26
CA GLY A 187 19.42 6.71 8.67
C GLY A 187 17.90 6.74 8.86
N GLY A 188 17.26 5.59 9.08
CA GLY A 188 15.83 5.50 9.33
C GLY A 188 14.95 5.56 8.07
N TRP A 189 15.54 5.41 6.88
CA TRP A 189 14.79 5.32 5.63
C TRP A 189 14.26 3.90 5.41
N GLY A 190 13.00 3.80 5.01
CA GLY A 190 12.40 2.61 4.42
C GLY A 190 12.41 2.68 2.91
N MET A 191 12.56 1.52 2.25
CA MET A 191 12.35 1.38 0.82
C MET A 191 11.46 0.17 0.57
N GLY A 192 10.40 0.36 -0.20
CA GLY A 192 9.54 -0.70 -0.72
C GLY A 192 9.76 -0.88 -2.21
N LEU A 193 9.74 -2.12 -2.65
CA LEU A 193 9.75 -2.50 -4.06
C LEU A 193 8.62 -3.50 -4.27
N MET A 194 7.88 -3.36 -5.34
CA MET A 194 6.81 -4.31 -5.67
C MET A 194 6.76 -4.60 -7.16
N THR A 195 6.49 -5.84 -7.49
CA THR A 195 6.04 -6.26 -8.81
C THR A 195 4.73 -7.01 -8.63
N GLU A 196 3.69 -6.56 -9.32
CA GLU A 196 2.42 -7.26 -9.44
C GLU A 196 2.25 -7.73 -10.88
N VAL A 197 1.76 -8.94 -11.04
CA VAL A 197 1.46 -9.55 -12.34
C VAL A 197 0.00 -9.93 -12.35
N ASP A 198 -0.77 -9.27 -13.19
CA ASP A 198 -2.22 -9.45 -13.29
C ASP A 198 -2.61 -10.15 -14.58
N PHE A 199 -3.57 -11.03 -14.48
CA PHE A 199 -4.23 -11.67 -15.59
C PHE A 199 -5.62 -11.06 -15.74
N VAL A 200 -5.73 -10.08 -16.64
CA VAL A 200 -6.94 -9.30 -16.88
C VAL A 200 -7.65 -9.78 -18.15
N ARG A 201 -8.95 -9.66 -18.20
CA ARG A 201 -9.72 -10.05 -19.37
C ARG A 201 -9.74 -8.92 -20.39
N ASP A 202 -9.35 -9.23 -21.62
CA ASP A 202 -9.53 -8.34 -22.76
C ASP A 202 -10.98 -8.31 -23.28
N GLY A 203 -11.24 -7.47 -24.29
CA GLY A 203 -12.54 -7.38 -24.95
C GLY A 203 -12.98 -8.65 -25.68
N SER A 204 -12.04 -9.55 -26.03
CA SER A 204 -12.29 -10.83 -26.72
C SER A 204 -12.53 -11.99 -25.76
N ASN A 205 -12.44 -11.75 -24.46
CA ASN A 205 -12.50 -12.75 -23.39
C ASN A 205 -11.23 -13.64 -23.27
N ALA A 206 -10.12 -13.25 -23.92
CA ALA A 206 -8.81 -13.78 -23.63
C ALA A 206 -8.22 -13.10 -22.37
N PHE A 207 -7.03 -13.48 -21.98
CA PHE A 207 -6.30 -12.82 -20.90
C PHE A 207 -5.13 -12.04 -21.51
N ASP A 208 -5.01 -10.79 -21.08
CA ASP A 208 -3.79 -10.00 -21.20
C ASP A 208 -3.03 -10.05 -19.88
N THR A 209 -1.72 -9.84 -19.94
CA THR A 209 -0.88 -9.76 -18.75
C THR A 209 -0.54 -8.30 -18.46
N GLU A 210 -0.90 -7.81 -17.31
CA GLU A 210 -0.48 -6.49 -16.83
C GLU A 210 0.65 -6.61 -15.82
N TYR A 211 1.61 -5.70 -15.89
CA TYR A 211 2.70 -5.59 -14.93
C TYR A 211 2.62 -4.25 -14.24
N PHE A 212 2.41 -4.28 -12.92
CA PHE A 212 2.45 -3.10 -12.09
C PHE A 212 3.69 -3.14 -11.21
N ASN A 213 4.57 -2.12 -11.33
CA ASN A 213 5.82 -2.07 -10.61
C ASN A 213 5.92 -0.76 -9.85
N THR A 214 6.37 -0.84 -8.60
CA THR A 214 6.51 0.34 -7.75
C THR A 214 7.84 0.36 -7.03
N ILE A 215 8.28 1.57 -6.68
CA ILE A 215 9.38 1.83 -5.76
C ILE A 215 8.99 3.00 -4.86
N THR A 216 8.95 2.77 -3.56
CA THR A 216 8.63 3.78 -2.54
C THR A 216 9.81 4.01 -1.61
N PHE A 217 9.96 5.24 -1.13
CA PHE A 217 10.89 5.64 -0.07
C PHE A 217 10.11 6.37 1.01
N SER A 218 10.25 5.92 2.24
CA SER A 218 9.56 6.47 3.41
C SER A 218 10.53 6.90 4.49
N HIS A 219 10.13 7.89 5.29
CA HIS A 219 10.90 8.36 6.44
C HIS A 219 9.99 9.07 7.45
N ASP A 220 10.34 8.92 8.73
CA ASP A 220 9.71 9.70 9.80
C ASP A 220 10.13 11.18 9.68
N ILE A 221 9.15 12.09 9.81
CA ILE A 221 9.38 13.52 9.67
C ILE A 221 9.53 14.16 11.05
N VAL A 222 8.52 14.00 11.90
CA VAL A 222 8.54 14.52 13.27
C VAL A 222 7.47 13.83 14.15
N GLY A 223 7.87 13.29 15.30
CA GLY A 223 6.94 12.55 16.17
C GLY A 223 6.29 11.41 15.43
N ASP A 224 4.97 11.34 15.46
CA ASP A 224 4.18 10.29 14.83
C ASP A 224 3.82 10.59 13.33
N LEU A 225 4.39 11.65 12.75
CA LEU A 225 4.21 12.02 11.35
C LEU A 225 5.31 11.41 10.50
N GLY A 226 4.94 10.53 9.59
CA GLY A 226 5.77 9.99 8.51
C GLY A 226 5.38 10.55 7.15
N GLY A 227 6.21 10.29 6.14
CA GLY A 227 5.92 10.64 4.76
C GLY A 227 6.64 9.72 3.80
N TYR A 228 6.16 9.68 2.56
CA TYR A 228 6.75 8.89 1.50
C TYR A 228 6.70 9.58 0.15
N VAL A 229 7.55 9.10 -0.74
CA VAL A 229 7.52 9.37 -2.17
C VAL A 229 7.64 8.04 -2.91
N GLU A 230 6.81 7.84 -3.92
CA GLU A 230 6.76 6.61 -4.69
C GLU A 230 6.75 6.91 -6.19
N PHE A 231 7.31 6.01 -6.96
CA PHE A 231 7.12 5.93 -8.40
C PHE A 231 6.44 4.62 -8.74
N ALA A 232 5.34 4.70 -9.50
CA ALA A 232 4.54 3.57 -9.94
C ALA A 232 4.47 3.52 -11.47
N ALA A 233 4.48 2.32 -12.05
CA ALA A 233 4.42 2.11 -13.49
C ALA A 233 3.60 0.87 -13.84
N LEU A 234 2.60 1.04 -14.69
CA LEU A 234 1.76 -0.03 -15.24
C LEU A 234 1.99 -0.16 -16.74
N PHE A 235 2.15 -1.37 -17.24
CA PHE A 235 2.20 -1.65 -18.67
C PHE A 235 1.62 -3.02 -19.02
N THR A 236 1.05 -3.11 -20.23
CA THR A 236 0.40 -4.31 -20.80
C THR A 236 1.10 -4.66 -22.11
N PRO A 237 2.00 -5.68 -22.15
CA PRO A 237 2.82 -6.01 -23.32
C PRO A 237 2.03 -6.40 -24.57
N GLU A 238 0.85 -7.01 -24.39
CA GLU A 238 -0.02 -7.48 -25.49
C GLU A 238 -0.83 -6.33 -26.11
N SER A 239 -0.85 -5.18 -25.46
CA SER A 239 -1.61 -4.00 -25.90
C SER A 239 -0.68 -2.99 -26.59
N ASP A 240 -1.21 -2.27 -27.58
CA ASP A 240 -0.56 -1.08 -28.17
C ASP A 240 -0.67 0.16 -27.22
N ALA A 241 -1.23 -0.01 -26.04
CA ALA A 241 -1.38 1.05 -25.05
C ALA A 241 -0.01 1.52 -24.56
N GLN A 242 0.10 2.82 -24.32
CA GLN A 242 1.28 3.40 -23.67
C GLN A 242 1.31 2.99 -22.21
N TRP A 243 2.51 2.80 -21.65
CA TRP A 243 2.68 2.58 -20.21
C TRP A 243 2.21 3.78 -19.42
N GLN A 244 1.63 3.53 -18.24
CA GLN A 244 1.18 4.57 -17.32
C GLN A 244 2.20 4.71 -16.20
N GLY A 245 2.64 5.94 -15.93
CA GLY A 245 3.57 6.27 -14.85
C GLY A 245 2.99 7.33 -13.93
N GLN A 246 3.18 7.14 -12.63
CA GLN A 246 2.74 8.06 -11.57
C GLN A 246 3.88 8.34 -10.61
N LEU A 247 3.86 9.54 -10.05
CA LEU A 247 4.66 9.95 -8.90
C LEU A 247 3.71 10.23 -7.74
N ASP A 248 3.89 9.53 -6.64
CA ASP A 248 2.99 9.54 -5.51
C ASP A 248 3.68 10.16 -4.31
N VAL A 249 2.95 11.00 -3.58
CA VAL A 249 3.43 11.66 -2.37
C VAL A 249 2.33 11.61 -1.32
N GLY A 250 2.68 11.18 -0.12
CA GLY A 250 1.73 11.14 0.96
C GLY A 250 2.37 11.17 2.34
N PHE A 251 1.48 11.21 3.32
CA PHE A 251 1.82 11.31 4.73
C PHE A 251 1.02 10.31 5.54
N THR A 252 1.64 9.83 6.62
CA THR A 252 1.02 8.98 7.62
C THR A 252 1.09 9.67 8.97
N TYR A 253 0.08 9.49 9.80
CA TYR A 253 0.06 9.99 11.17
C TYR A 253 -0.46 8.91 12.12
N GLY A 254 0.42 8.41 13.00
CA GLY A 254 0.06 7.47 14.06
C GLY A 254 -0.77 8.16 15.13
N LEU A 255 -2.01 7.74 15.32
CA LEU A 255 -2.87 8.22 16.41
C LEU A 255 -2.59 7.46 17.71
N ASP A 256 -2.28 6.19 17.60
CA ASP A 256 -1.80 5.28 18.63
C ASP A 256 -1.11 4.06 17.97
N GLU A 257 -0.67 3.08 18.78
CA GLU A 257 0.05 1.88 18.31
C GLU A 257 -0.75 1.01 17.31
N ASN A 258 -2.05 1.21 17.20
CA ASN A 258 -2.97 0.40 16.39
C ASN A 258 -3.82 1.22 15.41
N THR A 259 -3.61 2.54 15.37
CA THR A 259 -4.45 3.43 14.56
C THR A 259 -3.58 4.42 13.79
N GLN A 260 -3.67 4.41 12.46
CA GLN A 260 -2.96 5.30 11.56
C GLN A 260 -3.95 6.03 10.66
N PHE A 261 -3.78 7.34 10.54
CA PHE A 261 -4.41 8.17 9.55
C PHE A 261 -3.43 8.43 8.40
N ASP A 262 -3.92 8.52 7.16
CA ASP A 262 -3.09 8.80 6.00
C ASP A 262 -3.79 9.69 4.98
N PHE A 263 -3.00 10.41 4.18
CA PHE A 263 -3.48 11.22 3.06
C PHE A 263 -2.36 11.48 2.06
N GLY A 264 -2.73 11.72 0.82
CA GLY A 264 -1.75 12.01 -0.23
C GLY A 264 -2.40 12.27 -1.58
N CYS A 265 -1.56 12.28 -2.60
CA CYS A 265 -1.99 12.43 -3.98
C CYS A 265 -0.99 11.78 -4.92
N ASN A 266 -1.50 11.04 -5.90
CA ASN A 266 -0.72 10.52 -7.02
C ASN A 266 -0.85 11.48 -8.19
N PHE A 267 0.23 11.69 -8.93
CA PHE A 267 0.33 12.63 -10.04
C PHE A 267 0.78 11.89 -11.29
N ASP A 268 0.28 12.26 -12.45
CA ASP A 268 0.72 11.69 -13.70
C ASP A 268 2.20 12.03 -14.01
N VAL A 269 2.88 11.06 -14.60
CA VAL A 269 4.20 11.24 -15.24
C VAL A 269 4.08 11.05 -16.74
N THR A 270 3.06 10.31 -17.16
CA THR A 270 2.74 10.04 -18.56
C THR A 270 1.35 10.54 -18.89
N SER A 271 1.15 11.05 -20.09
CA SER A 271 -0.14 11.64 -20.54
C SER A 271 -1.34 10.67 -20.56
N VAL A 272 -1.13 9.40 -20.26
CA VAL A 272 -2.18 8.38 -20.19
C VAL A 272 -2.53 7.95 -18.77
N ALA A 273 -1.73 8.36 -17.79
CA ALA A 273 -2.06 8.20 -16.38
C ALA A 273 -3.10 9.25 -15.94
N PRO A 274 -3.84 9.02 -14.84
CA PRO A 274 -4.71 10.03 -14.24
C PRO A 274 -3.92 11.27 -13.81
N ASP A 275 -4.40 12.49 -14.13
CA ASP A 275 -3.75 13.75 -13.78
C ASP A 275 -3.52 13.88 -12.27
N TYR A 276 -4.56 13.53 -11.49
CA TYR A 276 -4.55 13.58 -10.02
C TYR A 276 -5.35 12.44 -9.42
N ASN A 277 -4.81 11.86 -8.36
CA ASN A 277 -5.51 10.88 -7.57
C ASN A 277 -5.34 11.19 -6.06
N PRO A 278 -6.07 12.19 -5.51
CA PRO A 278 -6.05 12.50 -4.08
C PRO A 278 -6.76 11.43 -3.27
N PHE A 279 -6.26 11.14 -2.08
CA PHE A 279 -6.85 10.18 -1.17
C PHE A 279 -6.68 10.57 0.31
N ILE A 280 -7.52 9.98 1.12
CA ILE A 280 -7.49 10.06 2.58
C ILE A 280 -7.95 8.72 3.15
N GLY A 281 -7.26 8.20 4.13
CA GLY A 281 -7.51 6.89 4.68
C GLY A 281 -7.31 6.77 6.18
N LEU A 282 -7.74 5.63 6.68
CA LEU A 282 -7.64 5.25 8.09
C LEU A 282 -7.37 3.76 8.21
N THR A 283 -6.39 3.40 9.01
CA THR A 283 -6.12 2.01 9.39
C THR A 283 -6.33 1.81 10.87
N VAL A 284 -6.99 0.70 11.23
CA VAL A 284 -7.19 0.28 12.62
C VAL A 284 -6.91 -1.21 12.77
N ARG A 285 -6.11 -1.59 13.77
CA ARG A 285 -5.80 -2.98 14.14
C ARG A 285 -6.43 -3.33 15.50
N PHE A 286 -6.97 -4.55 15.65
CA PHE A 286 -7.68 -5.05 16.84
C PHE A 286 -7.02 -6.27 17.46
#